data_ea8bf469bef159613f9e5bcdcb8c0ef1
#
_entry.id   ea8bf469bef159613f9e5bcdcb8c0ef1
#
_cell.length_a   1.000
_cell.length_b   1.000
_cell.length_c   1.000
_cell.angle_alpha   90.00
_cell.angle_beta   90.00
_cell.angle_gamma   90.00
#
_symmetry.space_group_name_H-M   'P 1'
#
loop_
_entity.id
_entity.type
_entity.pdbx_description
1 polymer ?
#
loop_
_entity_poly.entity_id
_entity_poly.type
_entity_poly.pdbx_seq_one_letter_code
_entity_poly.pdbx_strand_id
1 'polypeptide(L)'
;MTTREPIDLDISLIVSQKVNLSAVERRCDTLMKRRSVKKRYQADWLLKAIEFMDLTTLAGDDTPGRVARICHKAKTPVRNDILDYLQIPKPFSVAAVCVYPALIRAAKSALEQSDIGLASVATGFPTGLVPERTKISEINAAIRNGASEIDVVINRNKVLTANWVSLYNDIRAYKKACGLLHLKVIIGAGDLGTLRNVVRASWVAMLAGADFIKTSTGKEPTNATLPVSLVMIRAIRDFHDLTGIKVGFKAAGGISKAKQAMNYLILMKEELEEEWLDKSLFRI
;
A
#
# COMPACT_ATOMS: atom_id res chain seq x y z
N MET A 1 16.96 3.54 10.20
CA MET A 1 16.33 3.66 8.86
C MET A 1 16.83 4.96 8.26
N THR A 2 17.36 4.93 7.05
CA THR A 2 17.72 6.14 6.29
C THR A 2 16.47 6.65 5.58
N THR A 3 16.25 7.96 5.61
CA THR A 3 15.18 8.62 4.85
C THR A 3 15.42 8.37 3.37
N ARG A 4 14.39 7.91 2.66
CA ARG A 4 14.47 7.82 1.21
C ARG A 4 14.41 9.23 0.61
N GLU A 5 15.48 9.63 -0.04
CA GLU A 5 15.53 10.93 -0.72
C GLU A 5 14.79 10.89 -2.06
N PRO A 6 14.06 11.95 -2.41
CA PRO A 6 13.48 12.10 -3.73
C PRO A 6 14.57 12.15 -4.81
N ILE A 7 14.24 11.60 -5.99
CA ILE A 7 15.05 11.73 -7.22
C ILE A 7 14.43 12.84 -8.08
N ASP A 8 15.24 13.62 -8.75
CA ASP A 8 14.78 14.70 -9.62
C ASP A 8 13.79 14.19 -10.68
N LEU A 9 12.77 14.99 -10.93
CA LEU A 9 11.70 14.63 -11.85
C LEU A 9 12.18 14.75 -13.31
N ASP A 10 12.27 13.62 -13.99
CA ASP A 10 12.41 13.57 -15.44
C ASP A 10 11.03 13.37 -16.10
N ILE A 11 10.53 14.43 -16.72
CA ILE A 11 9.23 14.42 -17.43
C ILE A 11 9.28 13.48 -18.64
N SER A 12 10.41 13.35 -19.31
CA SER A 12 10.55 12.48 -20.48
C SER A 12 10.34 11.01 -20.10
N LEU A 13 10.88 10.62 -18.93
CA LEU A 13 10.69 9.29 -18.35
C LEU A 13 9.21 9.00 -18.05
N ILE A 14 8.48 9.99 -17.51
CA ILE A 14 7.06 9.84 -17.23
C ILE A 14 6.23 9.72 -18.51
N VAL A 15 6.47 10.59 -19.48
CA VAL A 15 5.69 10.63 -20.73
C VAL A 15 5.96 9.39 -21.60
N SER A 16 7.19 8.85 -21.58
CA SER A 16 7.57 7.64 -22.33
C SER A 16 6.88 6.37 -21.85
N GLN A 17 6.32 6.34 -20.64
CA GLN A 17 5.63 5.17 -20.10
C GLN A 17 4.45 4.75 -20.98
N LYS A 18 4.49 3.49 -21.40
CA LYS A 18 3.47 2.86 -22.28
C LYS A 18 2.93 1.59 -21.62
N VAL A 19 1.67 1.28 -21.89
CA VAL A 19 1.02 0.05 -21.43
C VAL A 19 0.36 -0.64 -22.61
N ASN A 20 0.67 -1.91 -22.81
CA ASN A 20 -0.06 -2.77 -23.73
C ASN A 20 -1.18 -3.48 -22.96
N LEU A 21 -2.40 -2.95 -23.06
CA LEU A 21 -3.57 -3.45 -22.33
C LEU A 21 -3.81 -4.95 -22.57
N SER A 22 -3.82 -5.38 -23.84
CA SER A 22 -4.08 -6.78 -24.19
C SER A 22 -3.02 -7.74 -23.62
N ALA A 23 -1.76 -7.30 -23.53
CA ALA A 23 -0.70 -8.10 -22.92
C ALA A 23 -0.88 -8.18 -21.39
N VAL A 24 -1.31 -7.10 -20.74
CA VAL A 24 -1.62 -7.08 -19.31
C VAL A 24 -2.78 -8.02 -18.99
N GLU A 25 -3.88 -7.93 -19.71
CA GLU A 25 -5.05 -8.79 -19.54
C GLU A 25 -4.72 -10.26 -19.71
N ARG A 26 -4.05 -10.62 -20.80
CA ARG A 26 -3.59 -12.01 -21.06
C ARG A 26 -2.67 -12.52 -19.95
N ARG A 27 -1.76 -11.68 -19.44
CA ARG A 27 -0.87 -12.07 -18.33
C ARG A 27 -1.66 -12.38 -17.07
N CYS A 28 -2.61 -11.53 -16.70
CA CYS A 28 -3.48 -11.74 -15.52
C CYS A 28 -4.30 -13.02 -15.67
N ASP A 29 -4.92 -13.25 -16.82
CA ASP A 29 -5.71 -14.46 -17.07
C ASP A 29 -4.88 -15.74 -17.00
N THR A 30 -3.66 -15.72 -17.54
CA THR A 30 -2.77 -16.88 -17.52
C THR A 30 -2.22 -17.15 -16.14
N LEU A 31 -1.93 -16.10 -15.33
CA LEU A 31 -1.44 -16.25 -13.98
C LEU A 31 -2.41 -17.07 -13.12
N MET A 32 -3.67 -16.70 -13.13
CA MET A 32 -4.73 -17.37 -12.38
C MET A 32 -4.96 -18.83 -12.77
N LYS A 33 -4.73 -19.18 -14.06
CA LYS A 33 -4.96 -20.52 -14.61
C LYS A 33 -3.74 -21.44 -14.43
N ARG A 34 -2.53 -20.89 -14.45
CA ARG A 34 -1.28 -21.68 -14.46
C ARG A 34 -0.67 -21.86 -13.08
N ARG A 35 -0.94 -20.96 -12.15
CA ARG A 35 -0.31 -20.95 -10.83
C ARG A 35 -1.34 -21.28 -9.75
N SER A 36 -1.10 -22.37 -9.05
CA SER A 36 -1.88 -22.76 -7.88
C SER A 36 -0.94 -23.22 -6.78
N VAL A 37 -1.16 -22.70 -5.58
CA VAL A 37 -0.45 -23.14 -4.37
C VAL A 37 -1.34 -24.16 -3.68
N LYS A 38 -0.80 -25.34 -3.37
CA LYS A 38 -1.57 -26.46 -2.84
C LYS A 38 -0.89 -27.09 -1.61
N LYS A 39 -1.66 -27.84 -0.84
CA LYS A 39 -1.23 -28.63 0.33
C LYS A 39 -0.51 -27.72 1.35
N ARG A 40 0.62 -28.17 1.93
CA ARG A 40 1.39 -27.45 2.95
C ARG A 40 1.81 -26.05 2.48
N TYR A 41 2.23 -25.90 1.24
CA TYR A 41 2.61 -24.59 0.69
C TYR A 41 1.45 -23.59 0.69
N GLN A 42 0.21 -24.07 0.59
CA GLN A 42 -0.95 -23.19 0.69
C GLN A 42 -1.12 -22.63 2.11
N ALA A 43 -0.85 -23.43 3.14
CA ALA A 43 -0.89 -22.97 4.53
C ALA A 43 0.18 -21.90 4.78
N ASP A 44 1.41 -22.14 4.34
CA ASP A 44 2.52 -21.17 4.48
C ASP A 44 2.20 -19.84 3.80
N TRP A 45 1.65 -19.89 2.59
CA TRP A 45 1.30 -18.69 1.85
C TRP A 45 0.09 -17.95 2.43
N LEU A 46 -0.87 -18.67 3.01
CA LEU A 46 -1.99 -18.05 3.72
C LEU A 46 -1.51 -17.36 5.01
N LEU A 47 -0.54 -17.93 5.71
CA LEU A 47 0.09 -17.27 6.85
C LEU A 47 0.85 -16.01 6.42
N LYS A 48 1.64 -16.08 5.34
CA LYS A 48 2.29 -14.88 4.75
C LYS A 48 1.25 -13.82 4.35
N ALA A 49 0.12 -14.22 3.77
CA ALA A 49 -0.95 -13.28 3.44
C ALA A 49 -1.50 -12.57 4.69
N ILE A 50 -1.63 -13.29 5.82
CA ILE A 50 -2.05 -12.70 7.10
C ILE A 50 -0.97 -11.74 7.63
N GLU A 51 0.29 -12.16 7.61
CA GLU A 51 1.42 -11.35 8.05
C GLU A 51 1.56 -10.03 7.28
N PHE A 52 1.20 -10.01 6.00
CA PHE A 52 1.27 -8.82 5.14
C PHE A 52 0.04 -7.93 5.19
N MET A 53 -0.96 -8.23 6.01
CA MET A 53 -2.16 -7.40 6.12
C MET A 53 -1.90 -6.08 6.82
N ASP A 54 -2.44 -5.00 6.24
CA ASP A 54 -2.75 -3.77 6.95
C ASP A 54 -4.22 -3.80 7.34
N LEU A 55 -4.55 -4.28 8.55
CA LEU A 55 -5.94 -4.32 9.01
C LEU A 55 -6.51 -2.92 9.12
N THR A 56 -7.48 -2.62 8.28
CA THR A 56 -7.96 -1.26 8.04
C THR A 56 -9.41 -1.08 8.48
N THR A 57 -9.68 0.00 9.21
CA THR A 57 -11.03 0.52 9.40
C THR A 57 -11.04 2.02 9.12
N LEU A 58 -11.86 2.44 8.17
CA LEU A 58 -11.98 3.81 7.69
C LEU A 58 -13.47 4.14 7.45
N ALA A 59 -14.31 3.73 8.37
CA ALA A 59 -15.73 4.06 8.37
C ALA A 59 -15.97 5.37 9.16
N GLY A 60 -16.95 6.15 8.74
CA GLY A 60 -17.28 7.41 9.42
C GLY A 60 -17.88 7.22 10.81
N ASP A 61 -18.33 6.01 11.13
CA ASP A 61 -18.89 5.60 12.41
C ASP A 61 -17.89 4.80 13.29
N ASP A 62 -16.61 4.81 12.97
CA ASP A 62 -15.60 4.14 13.77
C ASP A 62 -15.47 4.74 15.16
N THR A 63 -15.38 3.87 16.15
CA THR A 63 -15.23 4.25 17.56
C THR A 63 -13.93 3.70 18.14
N PRO A 64 -13.40 4.27 19.24
CA PRO A 64 -12.24 3.72 19.94
C PRO A 64 -12.40 2.23 20.28
N GLY A 65 -13.59 1.78 20.67
CA GLY A 65 -13.87 0.37 20.95
C GLY A 65 -13.80 -0.54 19.71
N ARG A 66 -14.23 -0.06 18.53
CA ARG A 66 -14.08 -0.78 17.27
C ARG A 66 -12.60 -0.89 16.89
N VAL A 67 -11.85 0.18 17.04
CA VAL A 67 -10.40 0.23 16.80
C VAL A 67 -9.65 -0.71 17.76
N ALA A 68 -9.98 -0.72 19.04
CA ALA A 68 -9.37 -1.66 19.99
C ALA A 68 -9.60 -3.12 19.60
N ARG A 69 -10.80 -3.48 19.12
CA ARG A 69 -11.08 -4.85 18.63
C ARG A 69 -10.26 -5.21 17.40
N ILE A 70 -10.08 -4.30 16.45
CA ILE A 70 -9.22 -4.53 15.28
C ILE A 70 -7.76 -4.70 15.70
N CYS A 71 -7.25 -3.88 16.63
CA CYS A 71 -5.91 -4.01 17.18
C CYS A 71 -5.70 -5.35 17.90
N HIS A 72 -6.70 -5.82 18.64
CA HIS A 72 -6.66 -7.15 19.26
C HIS A 72 -6.56 -8.26 18.22
N LYS A 73 -7.37 -8.17 17.16
CA LYS A 73 -7.31 -9.11 16.03
C LYS A 73 -5.96 -9.03 15.30
N ALA A 74 -5.36 -7.86 15.21
CA ALA A 74 -4.04 -7.66 14.62
C ALA A 74 -2.93 -8.37 15.39
N LYS A 75 -3.00 -8.34 16.73
CA LYS A 75 -2.04 -9.02 17.63
C LYS A 75 -2.16 -10.55 17.59
N THR A 76 -3.37 -11.07 17.42
CA THR A 76 -3.67 -12.52 17.45
C THR A 76 -4.57 -12.92 16.28
N PRO A 77 -4.09 -12.79 15.03
CA PRO A 77 -4.92 -13.07 13.84
C PRO A 77 -5.20 -14.56 13.63
N VAL A 78 -4.38 -15.43 14.24
CA VAL A 78 -4.51 -16.89 14.18
C VAL A 78 -4.51 -17.44 15.60
N ARG A 79 -5.32 -18.45 15.86
CA ARG A 79 -5.40 -19.13 17.17
C ARG A 79 -4.06 -19.80 17.49
N ASN A 80 -3.67 -19.76 18.77
CA ASN A 80 -2.40 -20.30 19.23
C ASN A 80 -2.25 -21.81 19.02
N ASP A 81 -3.33 -22.59 19.18
CA ASP A 81 -3.33 -24.03 18.94
C ASP A 81 -3.04 -24.39 17.46
N ILE A 82 -3.49 -23.54 16.52
CA ILE A 82 -3.16 -23.70 15.09
C ILE A 82 -1.69 -23.36 14.84
N LEU A 83 -1.18 -22.29 15.45
CA LEU A 83 0.22 -21.90 15.31
C LEU A 83 1.14 -22.99 15.90
N ASP A 84 0.78 -23.58 17.05
CA ASP A 84 1.52 -24.68 17.67
C ASP A 84 1.51 -25.93 16.78
N TYR A 85 0.35 -26.30 16.24
CA TYR A 85 0.24 -27.42 15.30
C TYR A 85 1.09 -27.23 14.04
N LEU A 86 1.16 -26.00 13.51
CA LEU A 86 1.96 -25.65 12.33
C LEU A 86 3.42 -25.33 12.65
N GLN A 87 3.83 -25.33 13.91
CA GLN A 87 5.16 -24.98 14.40
C GLN A 87 5.60 -23.56 14.00
N ILE A 88 4.66 -22.62 14.00
CA ILE A 88 4.91 -21.21 13.66
C ILE A 88 5.38 -20.45 14.90
N PRO A 89 6.49 -19.69 14.80
CA PRO A 89 6.99 -18.85 15.90
C PRO A 89 5.95 -17.83 16.38
N LYS A 90 5.96 -17.55 17.68
CA LYS A 90 5.14 -16.51 18.31
C LYS A 90 6.04 -15.37 18.83
N PRO A 91 5.57 -14.13 18.85
CA PRO A 91 4.22 -13.69 18.44
C PRO A 91 4.03 -13.71 16.91
N PHE A 92 2.84 -14.10 16.44
CA PHE A 92 2.44 -14.01 15.03
C PHE A 92 1.36 -12.92 14.90
N SER A 93 1.60 -11.93 14.05
CA SER A 93 0.75 -10.75 13.93
C SER A 93 0.64 -10.29 12.47
N VAL A 94 -0.28 -9.37 12.21
CA VAL A 94 -0.35 -8.65 10.93
C VAL A 94 0.74 -7.57 10.85
N ALA A 95 0.96 -6.99 9.66
CA ALA A 95 1.98 -5.96 9.44
C ALA A 95 1.60 -4.62 10.09
N ALA A 96 0.37 -4.17 9.91
CA ALA A 96 -0.08 -2.88 10.43
C ALA A 96 -1.58 -2.82 10.72
N VAL A 97 -1.99 -1.81 11.47
CA VAL A 97 -3.37 -1.34 11.59
C VAL A 97 -3.47 0.04 10.97
N CYS A 98 -4.48 0.27 10.14
CA CYS A 98 -4.68 1.56 9.47
C CYS A 98 -6.03 2.18 9.88
N VAL A 99 -5.98 3.44 10.36
CA VAL A 99 -7.14 4.17 10.85
C VAL A 99 -7.12 5.64 10.43
N TYR A 100 -8.20 6.38 10.68
CA TYR A 100 -8.21 7.84 10.55
C TYR A 100 -7.35 8.54 11.62
N PRO A 101 -6.82 9.75 11.35
CA PRO A 101 -5.97 10.51 12.28
C PRO A 101 -6.58 10.70 13.67
N ALA A 102 -7.90 10.87 13.75
CA ALA A 102 -8.63 11.05 15.01
C ALA A 102 -8.57 9.82 15.94
N LEU A 103 -8.32 8.62 15.37
CA LEU A 103 -8.34 7.35 16.11
C LEU A 103 -6.95 6.78 16.39
N ILE A 104 -5.88 7.49 15.99
CA ILE A 104 -4.49 7.03 16.15
C ILE A 104 -4.15 6.81 17.63
N ARG A 105 -4.56 7.71 18.54
CA ARG A 105 -4.27 7.55 19.97
C ARG A 105 -4.91 6.30 20.57
N ALA A 106 -6.16 6.01 20.17
CA ALA A 106 -6.85 4.80 20.61
C ALA A 106 -6.16 3.52 20.06
N ALA A 107 -5.76 3.54 18.79
CA ALA A 107 -5.02 2.44 18.19
C ALA A 107 -3.64 2.26 18.84
N LYS A 108 -2.91 3.35 19.10
CA LYS A 108 -1.60 3.32 19.76
C LYS A 108 -1.67 2.65 21.12
N SER A 109 -2.63 3.07 21.96
CA SER A 109 -2.83 2.44 23.27
C SER A 109 -3.17 0.95 23.16
N ALA A 110 -4.05 0.57 22.21
CA ALA A 110 -4.43 -0.82 22.02
C ALA A 110 -3.31 -1.70 21.41
N LEU A 111 -2.33 -1.10 20.73
CA LEU A 111 -1.16 -1.77 20.14
C LEU A 111 0.09 -1.76 21.04
N GLU A 112 -0.01 -1.23 22.25
CA GLU A 112 1.12 -1.25 23.20
C GLU A 112 1.72 -2.66 23.33
N GLN A 113 3.05 -2.71 23.46
CA GLN A 113 3.83 -3.95 23.55
C GLN A 113 3.73 -4.86 22.30
N SER A 114 3.54 -4.27 21.11
CA SER A 114 3.60 -5.00 19.84
C SER A 114 4.43 -4.23 18.80
N ASP A 115 5.01 -4.96 17.86
CA ASP A 115 5.77 -4.41 16.72
C ASP A 115 4.89 -4.12 15.50
N ILE A 116 3.56 -4.08 15.68
CA ILE A 116 2.60 -3.84 14.60
C ILE A 116 2.66 -2.36 14.20
N GLY A 117 2.83 -2.11 12.90
CA GLY A 117 2.81 -0.75 12.37
C GLY A 117 1.47 -0.05 12.62
N LEU A 118 1.51 1.25 12.90
CA LEU A 118 0.32 2.08 13.03
C LEU A 118 0.26 3.09 11.91
N ALA A 119 -0.56 2.81 10.91
CA ALA A 119 -0.75 3.64 9.73
C ALA A 119 -1.92 4.61 9.93
N SER A 120 -1.74 5.84 9.45
CA SER A 120 -2.81 6.82 9.33
C SER A 120 -3.04 7.20 7.89
N VAL A 121 -4.30 7.26 7.44
CA VAL A 121 -4.62 7.97 6.20
C VAL A 121 -4.49 9.47 6.41
N ALA A 122 -4.16 10.21 5.34
CA ALA A 122 -4.00 11.66 5.39
C ALA A 122 -4.27 12.30 4.01
N THR A 123 -4.05 13.62 3.94
CA THR A 123 -4.17 14.48 2.74
C THR A 123 -5.59 14.61 2.19
N GLY A 124 -6.56 14.68 3.14
CA GLY A 124 -7.98 14.80 2.78
C GLY A 124 -8.56 13.51 2.21
N PHE A 125 -8.12 12.38 2.78
CA PHE A 125 -8.63 11.06 2.42
C PHE A 125 -10.17 10.97 2.53
N PRO A 126 -10.91 10.38 1.55
CA PRO A 126 -10.39 9.64 0.38
C PRO A 126 -10.20 10.48 -0.88
N THR A 127 -10.59 11.74 -0.93
CA THR A 127 -10.66 12.54 -2.17
C THR A 127 -9.36 13.24 -2.55
N GLY A 128 -8.55 13.61 -1.60
CA GLY A 128 -7.30 14.37 -1.84
C GLY A 128 -7.51 15.84 -2.23
N LEU A 129 -8.72 16.37 -2.07
CA LEU A 129 -9.13 17.69 -2.58
C LEU A 129 -9.25 18.78 -1.51
N VAL A 130 -8.40 18.72 -0.49
CA VAL A 130 -8.28 19.79 0.51
C VAL A 130 -7.07 20.68 0.20
N PRO A 131 -7.02 21.93 0.72
CA PRO A 131 -5.87 22.83 0.55
C PRO A 131 -4.55 22.19 1.03
N GLU A 132 -3.44 22.50 0.36
CA GLU A 132 -2.15 21.87 0.62
C GLU A 132 -1.68 22.05 2.07
N ARG A 133 -1.88 23.25 2.63
CA ARG A 133 -1.58 23.52 4.05
C ARG A 133 -2.32 22.56 5.00
N THR A 134 -3.58 22.22 4.67
CA THR A 134 -4.38 21.30 5.48
C THR A 134 -3.81 19.88 5.39
N LYS A 135 -3.36 19.44 4.22
CA LYS A 135 -2.75 18.13 4.01
C LYS A 135 -1.50 17.94 4.87
N ILE A 136 -0.60 18.91 4.86
CA ILE A 136 0.62 18.87 5.69
C ILE A 136 0.27 18.92 7.17
N SER A 137 -0.72 19.73 7.57
CA SER A 137 -1.19 19.79 8.96
C SER A 137 -1.75 18.44 9.43
N GLU A 138 -2.49 17.74 8.58
CA GLU A 138 -3.06 16.41 8.85
C GLU A 138 -1.96 15.35 9.03
N ILE A 139 -0.95 15.31 8.15
CA ILE A 139 0.21 14.43 8.28
C ILE A 139 0.90 14.67 9.64
N ASN A 140 1.23 15.93 9.94
CA ASN A 140 1.90 16.29 11.18
C ASN A 140 1.05 15.93 12.43
N ALA A 141 -0.27 16.07 12.36
CA ALA A 141 -1.17 15.69 13.44
C ALA A 141 -1.19 14.16 13.67
N ALA A 142 -1.22 13.37 12.60
CA ALA A 142 -1.16 11.92 12.68
C ALA A 142 0.17 11.46 13.33
N ILE A 143 1.29 12.04 12.92
CA ILE A 143 2.61 11.74 13.48
C ILE A 143 2.68 12.09 14.97
N ARG A 144 2.25 13.30 15.36
CA ARG A 144 2.20 13.71 16.78
C ARG A 144 1.32 12.80 17.63
N ASN A 145 0.28 12.23 17.07
CA ASN A 145 -0.60 11.27 17.74
C ASN A 145 -0.01 9.86 17.82
N GLY A 146 1.08 9.58 17.10
CA GLY A 146 1.85 8.35 17.20
C GLY A 146 1.74 7.39 16.01
N ALA A 147 1.30 7.87 14.86
CA ALA A 147 1.41 7.08 13.62
C ALA A 147 2.88 6.78 13.30
N SER A 148 3.16 5.56 12.86
CA SER A 148 4.48 5.11 12.37
C SER A 148 4.55 5.04 10.85
N GLU A 149 3.41 5.08 10.17
CA GLU A 149 3.29 5.05 8.72
C GLU A 149 2.17 6.01 8.27
N ILE A 150 2.34 6.66 7.13
CA ILE A 150 1.34 7.61 6.59
C ILE A 150 0.91 7.19 5.19
N ASP A 151 -0.39 6.93 5.02
CA ASP A 151 -1.00 6.62 3.73
C ASP A 151 -1.64 7.90 3.15
N VAL A 152 -0.99 8.56 2.21
CA VAL A 152 -1.49 9.79 1.57
C VAL A 152 -2.21 9.49 0.27
N VAL A 153 -3.27 10.24 -0.03
CA VAL A 153 -3.95 10.14 -1.32
C VAL A 153 -3.54 11.31 -2.23
N ILE A 154 -3.22 11.00 -3.48
CA ILE A 154 -2.86 12.02 -4.47
C ILE A 154 -4.08 12.82 -4.92
N ASN A 155 -3.84 14.03 -5.40
CA ASN A 155 -4.84 14.77 -6.16
C ASN A 155 -4.92 14.19 -7.59
N ARG A 156 -5.93 13.35 -7.84
CA ARG A 156 -6.13 12.67 -9.13
C ARG A 156 -6.34 13.62 -10.30
N ASN A 157 -6.85 14.83 -10.03
CA ASN A 157 -7.00 15.87 -11.06
C ASN A 157 -5.65 16.19 -11.73
N LYS A 158 -4.54 16.24 -10.96
CA LYS A 158 -3.19 16.50 -11.49
C LYS A 158 -2.72 15.41 -12.46
N VAL A 159 -3.13 14.16 -12.24
CA VAL A 159 -2.86 13.05 -13.17
C VAL A 159 -3.69 13.20 -14.44
N LEU A 160 -4.99 13.45 -14.30
CA LEU A 160 -5.93 13.56 -15.42
C LEU A 160 -5.63 14.76 -16.32
N THR A 161 -5.02 15.82 -15.76
CA THR A 161 -4.57 17.01 -16.50
C THR A 161 -3.09 16.96 -16.90
N ALA A 162 -2.42 15.80 -16.66
CA ALA A 162 -0.99 15.60 -16.92
C ALA A 162 -0.06 16.64 -16.23
N ASN A 163 -0.46 17.18 -15.09
CA ASN A 163 0.34 18.14 -14.32
C ASN A 163 1.33 17.40 -13.40
N TRP A 164 2.29 16.73 -14.01
CA TRP A 164 3.25 15.85 -13.33
C TRP A 164 4.17 16.59 -12.37
N VAL A 165 4.59 17.80 -12.71
CA VAL A 165 5.44 18.65 -11.86
C VAL A 165 4.73 18.99 -10.55
N SER A 166 3.47 19.40 -10.64
CA SER A 166 2.71 19.73 -9.44
C SER A 166 2.42 18.50 -8.58
N LEU A 167 2.13 17.34 -9.21
CA LEU A 167 1.96 16.08 -8.49
C LEU A 167 3.23 15.65 -7.76
N TYR A 168 4.38 15.73 -8.44
CA TYR A 168 5.69 15.44 -7.85
C TYR A 168 5.99 16.33 -6.64
N ASN A 169 5.77 17.64 -6.78
CA ASN A 169 6.02 18.60 -5.70
C ASN A 169 5.14 18.34 -4.48
N ASP A 170 3.86 17.98 -4.68
CA ASP A 170 2.98 17.60 -3.58
C ASP A 170 3.55 16.40 -2.80
N ILE A 171 3.84 15.32 -3.52
CA ILE A 171 4.29 14.07 -2.88
C ILE A 171 5.64 14.27 -2.19
N ARG A 172 6.56 15.04 -2.80
CA ARG A 172 7.83 15.44 -2.18
C ARG A 172 7.61 16.21 -0.88
N ALA A 173 6.63 17.13 -0.86
CA ALA A 173 6.28 17.84 0.36
C ALA A 173 5.72 16.91 1.44
N TYR A 174 4.90 15.92 1.07
CA TYR A 174 4.40 14.91 1.99
C TYR A 174 5.52 14.05 2.54
N LYS A 175 6.46 13.59 1.69
CA LYS A 175 7.64 12.83 2.15
C LYS A 175 8.48 13.65 3.14
N LYS A 176 8.72 14.91 2.84
CA LYS A 176 9.42 15.82 3.77
C LYS A 176 8.69 15.93 5.12
N ALA A 177 7.36 16.03 5.12
CA ALA A 177 6.57 16.10 6.36
C ALA A 177 6.60 14.78 7.13
N CYS A 178 6.68 13.62 6.47
CA CYS A 178 6.79 12.31 7.10
C CYS A 178 8.16 12.05 7.74
N GLY A 179 9.22 12.75 7.30
CA GLY A 179 10.57 12.53 7.80
C GLY A 179 11.05 11.08 7.59
N LEU A 180 11.38 10.40 8.68
CA LEU A 180 11.84 9.00 8.68
C LEU A 180 10.71 7.97 8.54
N LEU A 181 9.45 8.38 8.64
CA LEU A 181 8.32 7.46 8.58
C LEU A 181 8.05 6.98 7.16
N HIS A 182 7.48 5.78 7.06
CA HIS A 182 7.06 5.23 5.78
C HIS A 182 5.91 6.05 5.18
N LEU A 183 6.13 6.55 3.97
CA LEU A 183 5.12 7.20 3.15
C LEU A 183 4.55 6.20 2.14
N LYS A 184 3.27 5.87 2.25
CA LYS A 184 2.56 5.09 1.24
C LYS A 184 1.68 6.03 0.41
N VAL A 185 1.89 6.05 -0.90
CA VAL A 185 1.17 6.93 -1.83
C VAL A 185 0.04 6.19 -2.51
N ILE A 186 -1.19 6.58 -2.18
CA ILE A 186 -2.42 6.02 -2.77
C ILE A 186 -2.63 6.67 -4.14
N ILE A 187 -2.53 5.86 -5.19
CA ILE A 187 -2.65 6.31 -6.58
C ILE A 187 -4.10 6.59 -6.97
N GLY A 188 -5.07 5.89 -6.35
CA GLY A 188 -6.48 6.04 -6.71
C GLY A 188 -6.78 5.51 -8.12
N ALA A 189 -6.26 4.33 -8.42
CA ALA A 189 -6.20 3.78 -9.78
C ALA A 189 -7.54 3.65 -10.48
N GLY A 190 -8.62 3.42 -9.72
CA GLY A 190 -9.99 3.31 -10.25
C GLY A 190 -10.52 4.58 -10.92
N ASP A 191 -10.01 5.75 -10.50
CA ASP A 191 -10.44 7.05 -10.99
C ASP A 191 -9.53 7.65 -12.07
N LEU A 192 -8.43 6.96 -12.46
CA LEU A 192 -7.45 7.50 -13.40
C LEU A 192 -7.74 7.21 -14.88
N GLY A 193 -8.81 6.49 -15.18
CA GLY A 193 -9.31 6.23 -16.52
C GLY A 193 -8.49 5.25 -17.35
N THR A 194 -7.16 5.22 -17.23
CA THR A 194 -6.29 4.33 -18.02
C THR A 194 -5.15 3.74 -17.20
N LEU A 195 -4.73 2.51 -17.52
CA LEU A 195 -3.53 1.90 -16.91
C LEU A 195 -2.26 2.71 -17.20
N ARG A 196 -2.20 3.47 -18.29
CA ARG A 196 -1.10 4.39 -18.59
C ARG A 196 -0.99 5.49 -17.55
N ASN A 197 -2.09 6.09 -17.15
CA ASN A 197 -2.10 7.10 -16.08
C ASN A 197 -1.68 6.49 -14.73
N VAL A 198 -2.09 5.25 -14.45
CA VAL A 198 -1.67 4.52 -13.25
C VAL A 198 -0.15 4.35 -13.20
N VAL A 199 0.46 3.88 -14.30
CA VAL A 199 1.93 3.72 -14.38
C VAL A 199 2.62 5.06 -14.21
N ARG A 200 2.19 6.11 -14.93
CA ARG A 200 2.79 7.44 -14.84
C ARG A 200 2.71 8.03 -13.44
N ALA A 201 1.55 7.94 -12.79
CA ALA A 201 1.37 8.39 -11.41
C ALA A 201 2.25 7.58 -10.44
N SER A 202 2.41 6.27 -10.65
CA SER A 202 3.30 5.41 -9.87
C SER A 202 4.76 5.86 -9.99
N TRP A 203 5.24 6.13 -11.20
CA TRP A 203 6.59 6.65 -11.42
C TRP A 203 6.82 8.01 -10.73
N VAL A 204 5.88 8.95 -10.87
CA VAL A 204 5.97 10.24 -10.17
C VAL A 204 6.04 10.06 -8.66
N ALA A 205 5.21 9.17 -8.09
CA ALA A 205 5.22 8.88 -6.66
C ALA A 205 6.57 8.31 -6.19
N MET A 206 7.12 7.36 -6.96
CA MET A 206 8.41 6.74 -6.65
C MET A 206 9.57 7.74 -6.76
N LEU A 207 9.61 8.57 -7.78
CA LEU A 207 10.61 9.65 -7.93
C LEU A 207 10.51 10.66 -6.79
N ALA A 208 9.30 10.99 -6.33
CA ALA A 208 9.07 11.94 -5.24
C ALA A 208 9.37 11.39 -3.84
N GLY A 209 9.86 10.14 -3.73
CA GLY A 209 10.32 9.55 -2.48
C GLY A 209 9.30 8.67 -1.76
N ALA A 210 8.23 8.21 -2.41
CA ALA A 210 7.30 7.25 -1.82
C ALA A 210 8.00 5.95 -1.43
N ASP A 211 7.82 5.47 -0.20
CA ASP A 211 8.34 4.17 0.23
C ASP A 211 7.47 3.03 -0.28
N PHE A 212 6.18 3.30 -0.45
CA PHE A 212 5.20 2.40 -1.05
C PHE A 212 4.32 3.13 -2.06
N ILE A 213 3.89 2.42 -3.10
CA ILE A 213 2.75 2.81 -3.92
C ILE A 213 1.57 1.89 -3.61
N LYS A 214 0.39 2.49 -3.41
CA LYS A 214 -0.84 1.80 -3.02
C LYS A 214 -1.90 2.00 -4.10
N THR A 215 -2.62 0.93 -4.46
CA THR A 215 -3.56 0.97 -5.59
C THR A 215 -4.68 1.98 -5.41
N SER A 216 -5.36 1.96 -4.26
CA SER A 216 -6.67 2.59 -4.09
C SER A 216 -6.92 3.01 -2.65
N THR A 217 -7.94 3.84 -2.45
CA THR A 217 -8.43 4.24 -1.12
C THR A 217 -9.28 3.16 -0.44
N GLY A 218 -9.87 2.25 -1.20
CA GLY A 218 -10.91 1.34 -0.74
C GLY A 218 -12.32 1.96 -0.76
N LYS A 219 -12.43 3.24 -1.18
CA LYS A 219 -13.70 3.99 -1.29
C LYS A 219 -14.09 4.29 -2.74
N GLU A 220 -13.27 3.87 -3.69
CA GLU A 220 -13.54 3.99 -5.12
C GLU A 220 -14.49 2.90 -5.59
N PRO A 221 -15.24 3.10 -6.70
CA PRO A 221 -16.08 2.06 -7.31
C PRO A 221 -15.25 0.84 -7.75
N THR A 222 -14.04 1.07 -8.25
CA THR A 222 -13.08 0.03 -8.61
C THR A 222 -11.80 0.22 -7.80
N ASN A 223 -11.45 -0.78 -7.01
CA ASN A 223 -10.25 -0.76 -6.17
C ASN A 223 -9.13 -1.63 -6.75
N ALA A 224 -8.42 -2.42 -5.93
CA ALA A 224 -7.36 -3.28 -6.39
C ALA A 224 -7.87 -4.34 -7.39
N THR A 225 -7.25 -4.37 -8.57
CA THR A 225 -7.44 -5.41 -9.58
C THR A 225 -6.09 -5.97 -10.01
N LEU A 226 -6.05 -7.19 -10.53
CA LEU A 226 -4.80 -7.77 -11.01
C LEU A 226 -4.16 -6.96 -12.16
N PRO A 227 -4.92 -6.43 -13.16
CA PRO A 227 -4.34 -5.57 -14.19
C PRO A 227 -3.70 -4.29 -13.65
N VAL A 228 -4.38 -3.59 -12.74
CA VAL A 228 -3.82 -2.40 -12.07
C VAL A 228 -2.55 -2.77 -11.30
N SER A 229 -2.61 -3.83 -10.48
CA SER A 229 -1.48 -4.28 -9.67
C SER A 229 -0.30 -4.71 -10.55
N LEU A 230 -0.53 -5.44 -11.62
CA LEU A 230 0.51 -5.87 -12.56
C LEU A 230 1.30 -4.69 -13.13
N VAL A 231 0.61 -3.63 -13.58
CA VAL A 231 1.30 -2.47 -14.15
C VAL A 231 2.04 -1.66 -13.11
N MET A 232 1.52 -1.57 -11.88
CA MET A 232 2.21 -0.91 -10.76
C MET A 232 3.45 -1.69 -10.32
N ILE A 233 3.34 -3.01 -10.20
CA ILE A 233 4.44 -3.91 -9.83
C ILE A 233 5.56 -3.86 -10.89
N ARG A 234 5.21 -3.84 -12.17
CA ARG A 234 6.18 -3.64 -13.26
C ARG A 234 6.85 -2.28 -13.20
N ALA A 235 6.11 -1.23 -12.87
CA ALA A 235 6.70 0.09 -12.65
C ALA A 235 7.70 0.08 -11.48
N ILE A 236 7.45 -0.69 -10.41
CA ILE A 236 8.39 -0.89 -9.30
C ILE A 236 9.65 -1.61 -9.80
N ARG A 237 9.51 -2.69 -10.56
CA ARG A 237 10.63 -3.43 -11.12
C ARG A 237 11.51 -2.53 -12.00
N ASP A 238 10.88 -1.86 -12.98
CA ASP A 238 11.58 -1.00 -13.93
C ASP A 238 12.26 0.19 -13.21
N PHE A 239 11.63 0.70 -12.14
CA PHE A 239 12.21 1.72 -11.26
C PHE A 239 13.43 1.18 -10.49
N HIS A 240 13.32 -0.03 -9.94
CA HIS A 240 14.42 -0.69 -9.24
C HIS A 240 15.60 -0.97 -10.18
N ASP A 241 15.32 -1.48 -11.37
CA ASP A 241 16.34 -1.74 -12.41
C ASP A 241 17.09 -0.47 -12.79
N LEU A 242 16.41 0.68 -12.84
CA LEU A 242 17.01 1.97 -13.17
C LEU A 242 17.80 2.59 -12.02
N THR A 243 17.32 2.44 -10.78
CA THR A 243 17.82 3.25 -9.64
C THR A 243 18.49 2.43 -8.54
N GLY A 244 18.32 1.12 -8.52
CA GLY A 244 18.71 0.24 -7.42
C GLY A 244 17.83 0.37 -6.18
N ILE A 245 16.80 1.23 -6.19
CA ILE A 245 15.97 1.53 -5.03
C ILE A 245 14.75 0.60 -5.00
N LYS A 246 14.53 -0.11 -3.89
CA LYS A 246 13.33 -0.92 -3.65
C LYS A 246 12.18 -0.05 -3.15
N VAL A 247 11.04 -0.16 -3.81
CA VAL A 247 9.76 0.45 -3.40
C VAL A 247 8.77 -0.65 -3.10
N GLY A 248 8.00 -0.48 -2.03
CA GLY A 248 6.96 -1.42 -1.65
C GLY A 248 5.68 -1.25 -2.49
N PHE A 249 4.90 -2.32 -2.55
CA PHE A 249 3.59 -2.35 -3.17
C PHE A 249 2.50 -2.68 -2.14
N LYS A 250 1.38 -1.94 -2.18
CA LYS A 250 0.19 -2.26 -1.38
C LYS A 250 -1.04 -2.41 -2.27
N ALA A 251 -1.60 -3.62 -2.30
CA ALA A 251 -2.91 -3.87 -2.89
C ALA A 251 -3.99 -3.49 -1.87
N ALA A 252 -4.88 -2.56 -2.21
CA ALA A 252 -5.88 -2.06 -1.27
C ALA A 252 -7.29 -2.00 -1.84
N GLY A 253 -8.26 -2.40 -1.01
CA GLY A 253 -9.68 -2.38 -1.31
C GLY A 253 -10.19 -3.60 -2.08
N GLY A 254 -11.25 -4.22 -1.55
CA GLY A 254 -11.93 -5.34 -2.19
C GLY A 254 -11.28 -6.73 -1.98
N ILE A 255 -10.17 -6.84 -1.27
CA ILE A 255 -9.51 -8.11 -0.97
C ILE A 255 -10.07 -8.66 0.34
N SER A 256 -11.09 -9.52 0.25
CA SER A 256 -11.81 -10.05 1.42
C SER A 256 -11.76 -11.57 1.54
N LYS A 257 -11.18 -12.25 0.55
CA LYS A 257 -11.09 -13.71 0.52
C LYS A 257 -9.65 -14.18 0.41
N ALA A 258 -9.31 -15.26 1.11
CA ALA A 258 -7.99 -15.89 1.07
C ALA A 258 -7.49 -16.15 -0.36
N LYS A 259 -8.36 -16.65 -1.25
CA LYS A 259 -8.03 -16.88 -2.66
C LYS A 259 -7.63 -15.60 -3.41
N GLN A 260 -8.25 -14.46 -3.09
CA GLN A 260 -7.88 -13.17 -3.69
C GLN A 260 -6.49 -12.75 -3.21
N ALA A 261 -6.21 -12.82 -1.89
CA ALA A 261 -4.90 -12.49 -1.34
C ALA A 261 -3.79 -13.35 -1.96
N MET A 262 -4.04 -14.66 -2.14
CA MET A 262 -3.11 -15.58 -2.81
C MET A 262 -2.76 -15.14 -4.23
N ASN A 263 -3.72 -14.59 -4.99
CA ASN A 263 -3.45 -14.11 -6.35
C ASN A 263 -2.45 -12.94 -6.37
N TYR A 264 -2.53 -12.03 -5.38
CA TYR A 264 -1.57 -10.92 -5.27
C TYR A 264 -0.19 -11.40 -4.82
N LEU A 265 -0.12 -12.37 -3.90
CA LEU A 265 1.14 -13.01 -3.52
C LEU A 265 1.82 -13.68 -4.73
N ILE A 266 1.04 -14.45 -5.52
CA ILE A 266 1.53 -15.07 -6.75
C ILE A 266 2.03 -14.01 -7.72
N LEU A 267 1.27 -12.93 -7.92
CA LEU A 267 1.65 -11.84 -8.80
C LEU A 267 2.96 -11.18 -8.37
N MET A 268 3.12 -10.88 -7.08
CA MET A 268 4.35 -10.33 -6.52
C MET A 268 5.55 -11.25 -6.80
N LYS A 269 5.43 -12.55 -6.47
CA LYS A 269 6.50 -13.51 -6.70
C LYS A 269 6.88 -13.65 -8.18
N GLU A 270 5.91 -13.65 -9.08
CA GLU A 270 6.14 -13.83 -10.51
C GLU A 270 6.76 -12.60 -11.21
N GLU A 271 6.58 -11.41 -10.66
CA GLU A 271 7.03 -10.16 -11.29
C GLU A 271 8.20 -9.48 -10.54
N LEU A 272 8.37 -9.73 -9.23
CA LEU A 272 9.40 -9.11 -8.37
C LEU A 272 10.20 -10.13 -7.53
N GLU A 273 9.96 -11.42 -7.73
CA GLU A 273 10.63 -12.53 -7.04
C GLU A 273 10.39 -12.58 -5.52
N GLU A 274 11.20 -13.38 -4.80
CA GLU A 274 11.00 -13.62 -3.37
C GLU A 274 11.40 -12.42 -2.48
N GLU A 275 12.30 -11.59 -2.96
CA GLU A 275 12.80 -10.44 -2.20
C GLU A 275 11.71 -9.43 -1.84
N TRP A 276 10.65 -9.34 -2.63
CA TRP A 276 9.51 -8.48 -2.32
C TRP A 276 8.42 -9.17 -1.48
N LEU A 277 8.55 -10.47 -1.19
CA LEU A 277 7.62 -11.18 -0.29
C LEU A 277 8.01 -10.99 1.17
N ASP A 278 8.11 -9.73 1.57
CA ASP A 278 8.37 -9.27 2.94
C ASP A 278 7.43 -8.13 3.31
N LYS A 279 7.01 -8.06 4.58
CA LYS A 279 6.09 -7.04 5.08
C LYS A 279 6.63 -5.60 4.97
N SER A 280 7.93 -5.42 4.77
CA SER A 280 8.54 -4.11 4.50
C SER A 280 8.39 -3.67 3.04
N LEU A 281 8.02 -4.58 2.11
CA LEU A 281 7.92 -4.32 0.67
C LEU A 281 6.58 -4.73 0.06
N PHE A 282 5.77 -5.55 0.76
CA PHE A 282 4.46 -5.94 0.28
C PHE A 282 3.40 -5.89 1.39
N ARG A 283 2.26 -5.29 1.10
CA ARG A 283 1.09 -5.18 2.00
C ARG A 283 -0.21 -5.45 1.24
N ILE A 284 -1.21 -5.88 2.00
CA ILE A 284 -2.57 -6.13 1.51
C ILE A 284 -3.58 -5.33 2.32
#